data_1c6d648ccdddab1fc075a9ed28abc403
#
_entry.id   1c6d648ccdddab1fc075a9ed28abc403
#
_cell.length_a   1.000
_cell.length_b   1.000
_cell.length_c   1.000
_cell.angle_alpha   90.00
_cell.angle_beta   90.00
_cell.angle_gamma   90.00
#
_symmetry.space_group_name_H-M   'P 1'
#
loop_
_entity.id
_entity.type
_entity.pdbx_description
1 polymer ?
#
loop_
_entity_poly.entity_id
_entity_poly.type
_entity_poly.pdbx_seq_one_letter_code
_entity_poly.pdbx_strand_id
1 'polypeptide(L)'
;MFQVEFTAAAQNDLARLDKPIAQRVLKKLRWLAENFEAVTPEALTGQWQGVFKLRVGDYRVLYTSDCEKQKIIVRFVRHRREVYKQSAG
;
A
#
# COMPACT_ATOMS: atom_id res chain seq x y z
N MET A 1 10.31 -0.34 14.92
CA MET A 1 9.72 0.29 13.73
C MET A 1 9.62 -0.74 12.61
N PHE A 2 8.50 -0.76 11.90
CA PHE A 2 8.31 -1.68 10.78
C PHE A 2 9.22 -1.33 9.62
N GLN A 3 9.62 -2.33 8.87
CA GLN A 3 10.37 -2.15 7.63
C GLN A 3 9.43 -2.29 6.45
N VAL A 4 9.63 -1.47 5.42
CA VAL A 4 8.80 -1.51 4.20
C VAL A 4 9.57 -2.23 3.11
N GLU A 5 8.94 -3.24 2.52
CA GLU A 5 9.48 -3.97 1.38
C GLU A 5 8.52 -3.85 0.21
N PHE A 6 9.04 -3.99 -1.00
CA PHE A 6 8.26 -3.84 -2.23
C PHE A 6 8.41 -5.08 -3.08
N THR A 7 7.28 -5.62 -3.54
CA THR A 7 7.31 -6.69 -4.54
C THR A 7 7.77 -6.11 -5.89
N ALA A 8 8.12 -6.98 -6.82
CA ALA A 8 8.47 -6.54 -8.17
C ALA A 8 7.34 -5.76 -8.83
N ALA A 9 6.10 -6.22 -8.62
CA ALA A 9 4.92 -5.53 -9.15
C ALA A 9 4.79 -4.12 -8.57
N ALA A 10 5.02 -3.96 -7.26
CA ALA A 10 4.95 -2.66 -6.61
C ALA A 10 6.06 -1.74 -7.12
N GLN A 11 7.25 -2.25 -7.32
CA GLN A 11 8.36 -1.47 -7.87
C GLN A 11 8.03 -0.96 -9.28
N ASN A 12 7.44 -1.82 -10.11
CA ASN A 12 7.02 -1.43 -11.45
C ASN A 12 5.93 -0.37 -11.40
N ASP A 13 4.97 -0.52 -10.48
CA ASP A 13 3.91 0.47 -10.32
C ASP A 13 4.48 1.84 -9.92
N LEU A 14 5.43 1.85 -8.98
CA LEU A 14 6.07 3.10 -8.55
C LEU A 14 6.83 3.77 -9.69
N ALA A 15 7.50 2.97 -10.52
CA ALA A 15 8.27 3.50 -11.64
C ALA A 15 7.40 4.18 -12.69
N ARG A 16 6.11 3.84 -12.74
CA ARG A 16 5.16 4.45 -13.69
C ARG A 16 4.55 5.74 -13.17
N LEU A 17 4.68 6.02 -11.88
CA LEU A 17 4.10 7.22 -11.30
C LEU A 17 4.94 8.44 -11.61
N ASP A 18 4.28 9.60 -11.72
CA ASP A 18 5.00 10.85 -11.74
C ASP A 18 5.80 11.00 -10.45
N LYS A 19 6.96 11.61 -10.58
CA LYS A 19 7.91 11.72 -9.47
C LYS A 19 7.29 12.30 -8.19
N PRO A 20 6.52 13.41 -8.25
CA PRO A 20 5.90 13.94 -7.04
C PRO A 20 4.94 12.95 -6.38
N ILE A 21 4.20 12.18 -7.19
CA ILE A 21 3.26 11.19 -6.67
C ILE A 21 4.03 10.05 -5.99
N ALA A 22 5.07 9.54 -6.65
CA ALA A 22 5.89 8.49 -6.10
C ALA A 22 6.50 8.91 -4.76
N GLN A 23 6.98 10.15 -4.66
CA GLN A 23 7.54 10.67 -3.43
C GLN A 23 6.51 10.75 -2.30
N ARG A 24 5.27 11.14 -2.64
CA ARG A 24 4.19 11.19 -1.65
C ARG A 24 3.84 9.80 -1.14
N VAL A 25 3.84 8.81 -2.03
CA VAL A 25 3.60 7.42 -1.66
C VAL A 25 4.67 6.94 -0.70
N LEU A 26 5.94 7.15 -1.04
CA LEU A 26 7.05 6.72 -0.19
C LEU A 26 7.02 7.42 1.17
N LYS A 27 6.72 8.70 1.19
CA LYS A 27 6.62 9.46 2.45
C LYS A 27 5.50 8.90 3.33
N LYS A 28 4.36 8.59 2.74
CA LYS A 28 3.23 8.05 3.50
C LYS A 28 3.53 6.65 4.02
N LEU A 29 4.26 5.85 3.24
CA LEU A 29 4.67 4.52 3.69
C LEU A 29 5.65 4.61 4.86
N ARG A 30 6.56 5.58 4.85
CA ARG A 30 7.44 5.81 5.99
C ARG A 30 6.63 6.16 7.23
N TRP A 31 5.65 7.05 7.06
CA TRP A 31 4.75 7.41 8.16
C TRP A 31 4.03 6.17 8.70
N LEU A 32 3.52 5.33 7.81
CA LEU A 32 2.83 4.11 8.21
C LEU A 32 3.76 3.19 9.01
N ALA A 33 4.99 3.04 8.56
CA ALA A 33 5.96 2.19 9.26
C ALA A 33 6.27 2.70 10.67
N GLU A 34 6.33 4.03 10.82
CA GLU A 34 6.62 4.65 12.11
C GLU A 34 5.43 4.62 13.05
N ASN A 35 4.21 4.55 12.52
CA ASN A 35 2.99 4.65 13.30
C ASN A 35 2.10 3.42 13.18
N PHE A 36 2.65 2.30 12.75
CA PHE A 36 1.84 1.14 12.39
C PHE A 36 0.96 0.65 13.54
N GLU A 37 1.49 0.66 14.75
CA GLU A 37 0.75 0.18 15.91
C GLU A 37 -0.40 1.10 16.31
N ALA A 38 -0.33 2.37 15.92
CA ALA A 38 -1.36 3.36 16.24
C ALA A 38 -2.43 3.47 15.14
N VAL A 39 -2.19 2.86 13.98
CA VAL A 39 -3.07 2.95 12.82
C VAL A 39 -3.99 1.72 12.77
N THR A 40 -5.27 1.96 12.47
CA THR A 40 -6.19 0.86 12.18
C THR A 40 -6.15 0.58 10.69
N PRO A 41 -5.61 -0.56 10.25
CA PRO A 41 -5.52 -0.86 8.83
C PRO A 41 -6.91 -0.98 8.19
N GLU A 42 -7.03 -0.50 6.97
CA GLU A 42 -8.27 -0.59 6.20
C GLU A 42 -8.23 -1.86 5.35
N ALA A 43 -8.98 -2.88 5.75
CA ALA A 43 -8.99 -4.15 5.06
C ALA A 43 -9.80 -4.09 3.77
N LEU A 44 -9.34 -4.79 2.75
CA LEU A 44 -10.09 -4.99 1.52
C LEU A 44 -10.88 -6.29 1.62
N THR A 45 -11.92 -6.42 0.79
CA THR A 45 -12.80 -7.57 0.78
C THR A 45 -12.73 -8.29 -0.57
N GLY A 46 -13.43 -9.43 -0.66
CA GLY A 46 -13.50 -10.21 -1.89
C GLY A 46 -12.16 -10.83 -2.21
N GLN A 47 -11.75 -10.68 -3.48
CA GLN A 47 -10.50 -11.26 -3.95
C GLN A 47 -9.26 -10.65 -3.28
N TRP A 48 -9.43 -9.53 -2.59
CA TRP A 48 -8.35 -8.85 -1.90
C TRP A 48 -8.29 -9.19 -0.41
N GLN A 49 -8.92 -10.28 0.01
CA GLN A 49 -8.92 -10.69 1.40
C GLN A 49 -7.48 -10.86 1.92
N GLY A 50 -7.22 -10.32 3.10
CA GLY A 50 -5.87 -10.36 3.68
C GLY A 50 -4.99 -9.20 3.26
N VAL A 51 -5.47 -8.35 2.36
CA VAL A 51 -4.74 -7.18 1.87
C VAL A 51 -5.37 -5.93 2.45
N PHE A 52 -4.53 -4.97 2.80
CA PHE A 52 -4.96 -3.69 3.35
C PHE A 52 -4.65 -2.58 2.36
N LYS A 53 -5.37 -1.48 2.47
CA LYS A 53 -5.14 -0.34 1.60
C LYS A 53 -4.73 0.89 2.42
N LEU A 54 -3.82 1.67 1.86
CA LEU A 54 -3.40 2.96 2.39
C LEU A 54 -3.71 4.01 1.34
N ARG A 55 -4.48 5.00 1.72
CA ARG A 55 -4.90 6.06 0.81
C ARG A 55 -3.81 7.11 0.69
N VAL A 56 -3.40 7.42 -0.54
CA VAL A 56 -2.45 8.49 -0.84
C VAL A 56 -3.02 9.30 -2.00
N GLY A 57 -3.79 10.35 -1.70
CA GLY A 57 -4.48 11.11 -2.74
C GLY A 57 -5.42 10.23 -3.53
N ASP A 58 -5.26 10.23 -4.85
CA ASP A 58 -6.06 9.40 -5.75
C ASP A 58 -5.50 7.99 -5.90
N TYR A 59 -4.44 7.66 -5.19
CA TYR A 59 -3.80 6.37 -5.29
C TYR A 59 -4.06 5.54 -4.04
N ARG A 60 -3.97 4.23 -4.21
CA ARG A 60 -4.12 3.28 -3.14
C ARG A 60 -2.90 2.38 -3.12
N VAL A 61 -2.29 2.27 -1.96
CA VAL A 61 -1.18 1.35 -1.74
C VAL A 61 -1.77 0.10 -1.13
N LEU A 62 -1.63 -1.03 -1.82
CA LEU A 62 -2.14 -2.31 -1.35
C LEU A 62 -0.98 -3.08 -0.72
N TYR A 63 -1.13 -3.43 0.54
CA TYR A 63 -0.04 -4.04 1.28
C TYR A 63 -0.53 -5.16 2.18
N THR A 64 0.40 -6.04 2.52
CA THR A 64 0.23 -7.03 3.58
C THR A 64 1.22 -6.72 4.69
N SER A 65 1.02 -7.29 5.85
CA SER A 65 1.93 -7.06 6.97
C SER A 65 2.28 -8.37 7.66
N ASP A 66 3.48 -8.40 8.22
CA ASP A 66 3.95 -9.50 9.04
C ASP A 66 4.37 -8.90 10.38
N CYS A 67 3.50 -9.04 11.36
CA CYS A 67 3.74 -8.42 12.68
C CYS A 67 4.89 -9.07 13.42
N GLU A 68 5.12 -10.37 13.23
CA GLU A 68 6.24 -11.04 13.87
C GLU A 68 7.57 -10.49 13.37
N LYS A 69 7.69 -10.32 12.07
CA LYS A 69 8.91 -9.80 11.46
C LYS A 69 8.93 -8.29 11.38
N GLN A 70 7.84 -7.65 11.78
CA GLN A 70 7.67 -6.19 11.71
C GLN A 70 7.94 -5.66 10.30
N LYS A 71 7.24 -6.25 9.33
CA LYS A 71 7.38 -5.88 7.92
C LYS A 71 6.05 -5.49 7.32
N ILE A 72 6.10 -4.47 6.46
CA ILE A 72 4.99 -4.06 5.60
C ILE A 72 5.43 -4.38 4.18
N ILE A 73 4.67 -5.22 3.49
CA ILE A 73 5.01 -5.66 2.14
C ILE A 73 4.05 -5.01 1.17
N VAL A 74 4.56 -4.05 0.39
CA VAL A 74 3.76 -3.34 -0.61
C VAL A 74 3.62 -4.23 -1.83
N ARG A 75 2.36 -4.57 -2.16
CA ARG A 75 2.05 -5.48 -3.27
C ARG A 75 1.78 -4.73 -4.56
N PHE A 76 1.01 -3.64 -4.47
CA PHE A 76 0.63 -2.85 -5.64
C PHE A 76 0.45 -1.39 -5.24
N VAL A 77 0.63 -0.49 -6.22
CA VAL A 77 0.28 0.92 -6.07
C VAL A 77 -0.59 1.26 -7.27
N ARG A 78 -1.88 1.48 -7.03
CA ARG A 78 -2.85 1.62 -8.10
C ARG A 78 -3.70 2.85 -7.92
N HIS A 79 -4.17 3.41 -9.04
CA HIS A 79 -5.14 4.49 -9.00
C HIS A 79 -6.43 3.98 -8.38
N ARG A 80 -7.13 4.82 -7.63
CA ARG A 80 -8.36 4.43 -6.93
C ARG A 80 -9.38 3.75 -7.84
N ARG A 81 -9.46 4.18 -9.10
CA ARG A 81 -10.39 3.59 -10.06
C ARG A 81 -10.11 2.12 -10.31
N GLU A 82 -8.83 1.76 -10.39
CA GLU A 82 -8.43 0.38 -10.62
C GLU A 82 -8.78 -0.52 -9.44
N VAL A 83 -8.58 -0.01 -8.23
CA VAL A 83 -8.86 -0.77 -7.02
C VAL A 83 -10.35 -1.01 -6.85
N TYR A 84 -11.15 0.03 -6.97
CA TYR A 84 -12.59 -0.09 -6.77
C TYR A 84 -13.24 -0.91 -7.88
N LYS A 85 -12.76 -0.78 -9.09
CA LYS A 85 -13.27 -1.57 -10.22
C LYS A 85 -13.02 -3.07 -9.99
N GLN A 86 -11.85 -3.44 -9.47
CA GLN A 86 -11.51 -4.82 -9.20
C GLN A 86 -12.24 -5.37 -7.99
N SER A 87 -12.41 -4.56 -6.95
CA SER A 87 -13.06 -5.01 -5.72
C SER A 87 -14.58 -5.08 -5.84
N ALA A 88 -15.17 -4.39 -6.80
CA ALA A 88 -16.62 -4.43 -7.04
C ALA A 88 -17.05 -5.64 -7.86
N GLY A 89 -16.10 -6.30 -8.50
CA GLY A 89 -16.41 -7.44 -9.37
C GLY A 89 -16.60 -8.76 -8.69
#